data_4e0b8b718b119f6f90f9b928b84ee77b
#
_entry.id   4e0b8b718b119f6f90f9b928b84ee77b
#
_cell.length_a   1.000
_cell.length_b   1.000
_cell.length_c   1.000
_cell.angle_alpha   90.00
_cell.angle_beta   90.00
_cell.angle_gamma   90.00
#
_symmetry.space_group_name_H-M   'P 1'
#
loop_
_entity.id
_entity.type
_entity.pdbx_description
1 polymer ?
#
loop_
_entity_poly.entity_id
_entity_poly.type
_entity_poly.pdbx_seq_one_letter_code
_entity_poly.pdbx_strand_id
1 'polypeptide(L)'
;MAHFLGLGLTHYPLLAGTDEHMADLLRWTLTDPDIPTDAKDPANWAASMRSEWGADGGVASAARHRKMLVANLSRCRDALEEFAPDVVVVWGDDQYENFREEVIPPFCVLAYGDVDVHPFELMTRRGSPNAWGLPDTTTITLHGEPEGARRLTDDLIGRGFDMAYSYRKRSDAPFPHAIVNTQLFLDYSNAGARFAYRIIPITVNCYGQHAIARRGGLARFAAIADERLDPSGPTPARCFALGRAVAQAFRDTDLRVALVASSSWSHAFLTDKTWHITPDTGADRRLYQLFVDRDYEKWQATASRDIVDSGQHEMLNWFCLTGAVDELGLELSWSELITTDVFNSNKCFAVFKEGGSR
;
A
#
# COMPACT_ATOMS: atom_id res chain seq x y z
N MET A 1 15.67 11.81 -23.06
CA MET A 1 14.42 11.03 -22.84
C MET A 1 14.46 10.47 -21.43
N ALA A 2 13.35 10.48 -20.75
CA ALA A 2 13.27 9.96 -19.40
C ALA A 2 13.62 8.47 -19.31
N HIS A 3 14.17 8.07 -18.17
CA HIS A 3 14.42 6.69 -17.79
C HIS A 3 13.49 6.31 -16.65
N PHE A 4 13.07 5.03 -16.60
CA PHE A 4 12.06 4.59 -15.66
C PHE A 4 12.42 3.30 -14.92
N LEU A 5 12.04 3.28 -13.64
CA LEU A 5 12.04 2.09 -12.79
C LEU A 5 10.63 1.93 -12.20
N GLY A 6 10.07 0.72 -12.25
CA GLY A 6 8.83 0.39 -11.55
C GLY A 6 9.09 -0.44 -10.30
N LEU A 7 8.49 -0.10 -9.18
CA LEU A 7 8.57 -0.85 -7.93
C LEU A 7 7.18 -1.09 -7.35
N GLY A 8 6.88 -2.33 -7.04
CA GLY A 8 5.74 -2.71 -6.21
C GLY A 8 6.23 -3.16 -4.83
N LEU A 9 5.64 -2.66 -3.76
CA LEU A 9 6.01 -3.01 -2.39
C LEU A 9 4.83 -2.83 -1.42
N THR A 10 5.02 -3.17 -0.16
CA THR A 10 4.03 -3.02 0.89
C THR A 10 4.40 -1.91 1.87
N HIS A 11 3.39 -1.21 2.38
CA HIS A 11 3.52 -0.30 3.52
C HIS A 11 2.97 -0.91 4.83
N TYR A 12 2.85 -2.23 4.93
CA TYR A 12 2.25 -2.99 6.02
C TYR A 12 2.60 -2.42 7.41
N PRO A 13 1.65 -1.77 8.13
CA PRO A 13 2.00 -0.98 9.31
C PRO A 13 2.62 -1.78 10.46
N LEU A 14 2.20 -3.06 10.63
CA LEU A 14 2.69 -3.88 11.74
C LEU A 14 4.16 -4.33 11.55
N LEU A 15 4.74 -4.13 10.37
CA LEU A 15 6.18 -4.31 10.16
C LEU A 15 7.01 -3.26 10.95
N ALA A 16 6.43 -2.10 11.24
CA ALA A 16 7.07 -1.09 12.08
C ALA A 16 7.04 -1.42 13.59
N GLY A 17 6.18 -2.34 14.03
CA GLY A 17 6.13 -2.84 15.40
C GLY A 17 7.06 -4.04 15.64
N THR A 18 7.07 -4.57 16.87
CA THR A 18 7.82 -5.80 17.21
C THR A 18 7.07 -7.07 16.78
N ASP A 19 7.76 -8.21 16.81
CA ASP A 19 7.19 -9.50 16.37
C ASP A 19 6.02 -9.95 17.27
N GLU A 20 6.06 -9.63 18.54
CA GLU A 20 5.01 -9.93 19.52
C GLU A 20 3.67 -9.29 19.13
N HIS A 21 3.71 -8.14 18.45
CA HIS A 21 2.55 -7.35 18.07
C HIS A 21 2.09 -7.57 16.63
N MET A 22 2.82 -8.34 15.83
CA MET A 22 2.49 -8.51 14.40
C MET A 22 1.15 -9.22 14.16
N ALA A 23 0.70 -10.07 15.08
CA ALA A 23 -0.59 -10.76 15.02
C ALA A 23 -1.72 -10.07 15.79
N ASP A 24 -1.54 -8.85 16.30
CA ASP A 24 -2.52 -8.17 17.15
C ASP A 24 -3.86 -7.92 16.46
N LEU A 25 -3.86 -7.70 15.14
CA LEU A 25 -5.11 -7.52 14.41
C LEU A 25 -5.96 -8.80 14.46
N LEU A 26 -5.35 -9.97 14.23
CA LEU A 26 -6.07 -11.24 14.36
C LEU A 26 -6.52 -11.47 15.81
N ARG A 27 -5.65 -11.23 16.82
CA ARG A 27 -6.03 -11.36 18.23
C ARG A 27 -7.24 -10.50 18.55
N TRP A 28 -7.25 -9.25 18.09
CA TRP A 28 -8.38 -8.35 18.27
C TRP A 28 -9.65 -8.85 17.55
N THR A 29 -9.53 -9.30 16.30
CA THR A 29 -10.63 -9.88 15.51
C THR A 29 -11.27 -11.05 16.23
N LEU A 30 -10.48 -11.98 16.78
CA LEU A 30 -10.97 -13.16 17.50
C LEU A 30 -11.77 -12.82 18.78
N THR A 31 -11.69 -11.58 19.26
CA THR A 31 -12.52 -11.11 20.39
C THR A 31 -13.89 -10.58 19.95
N ASP A 32 -14.19 -10.52 18.65
CA ASP A 32 -15.50 -10.06 18.16
C ASP A 32 -16.60 -11.09 18.50
N PRO A 33 -17.65 -10.71 19.25
CA PRO A 33 -18.71 -11.64 19.64
C PRO A 33 -19.55 -12.13 18.46
N ASP A 34 -19.63 -11.36 17.37
CA ASP A 34 -20.45 -11.68 16.22
C ASP A 34 -19.81 -12.70 15.27
N ILE A 35 -18.52 -12.97 15.45
CA ILE A 35 -17.85 -14.05 14.72
C ILE A 35 -18.23 -15.41 15.32
N PRO A 36 -18.67 -16.40 14.51
CA PRO A 36 -19.00 -17.73 14.98
C PRO A 36 -17.87 -18.37 15.80
N THR A 37 -18.24 -19.04 16.89
CA THR A 37 -17.24 -19.66 17.80
C THR A 37 -16.38 -20.72 17.10
N ASP A 38 -16.97 -21.48 16.18
CA ASP A 38 -16.27 -22.48 15.38
C ASP A 38 -15.23 -21.86 14.43
N ALA A 39 -15.51 -20.68 13.88
CA ALA A 39 -14.53 -19.94 13.05
C ALA A 39 -13.35 -19.40 13.88
N LYS A 40 -13.59 -19.11 15.16
CA LYS A 40 -12.54 -18.63 16.09
C LYS A 40 -11.70 -19.74 16.70
N ASP A 41 -12.17 -21.00 16.65
CA ASP A 41 -11.47 -22.14 17.24
C ASP A 41 -10.29 -22.58 16.35
N PRO A 42 -9.04 -22.50 16.84
CA PRO A 42 -7.87 -22.94 16.09
C PRO A 42 -7.94 -24.40 15.63
N ALA A 43 -8.71 -25.27 16.30
CA ALA A 43 -8.89 -26.64 15.88
C ALA A 43 -9.54 -26.76 14.48
N ASN A 44 -10.36 -25.79 14.11
CA ASN A 44 -11.08 -25.74 12.84
C ASN A 44 -10.31 -25.00 11.73
N TRP A 45 -9.20 -24.32 12.04
CA TRP A 45 -8.44 -23.55 11.07
C TRP A 45 -7.72 -24.46 10.07
N ALA A 46 -7.37 -23.91 8.91
CA ALA A 46 -6.50 -24.60 7.94
C ALA A 46 -5.16 -25.00 8.57
N ALA A 47 -4.56 -26.07 8.09
CA ALA A 47 -3.28 -26.56 8.63
C ALA A 47 -2.16 -25.50 8.53
N SER A 48 -2.16 -24.71 7.45
CA SER A 48 -1.24 -23.58 7.26
C SER A 48 -1.39 -22.53 8.36
N MET A 49 -2.63 -22.13 8.64
CA MET A 49 -2.93 -21.13 9.69
C MET A 49 -2.55 -21.63 11.08
N ARG A 50 -2.90 -22.89 11.40
CA ARG A 50 -2.49 -23.50 12.68
C ARG A 50 -0.98 -23.53 12.85
N SER A 51 -0.26 -23.88 11.77
CA SER A 51 1.21 -23.89 11.76
C SER A 51 1.81 -22.50 11.94
N GLU A 52 1.21 -21.49 11.30
CA GLU A 52 1.66 -20.10 11.39
C GLU A 52 1.36 -19.49 12.76
N TRP A 53 0.19 -19.80 13.33
CA TRP A 53 -0.21 -19.37 14.67
C TRP A 53 0.63 -20.02 15.76
N GLY A 54 0.91 -21.31 15.65
CA GLY A 54 1.72 -22.05 16.62
C GLY A 54 1.15 -22.04 18.03
N ALA A 55 2.00 -22.40 19.01
CA ALA A 55 1.65 -22.36 20.43
C ALA A 55 1.88 -20.98 21.07
N ASP A 56 2.56 -20.08 20.37
CA ASP A 56 2.98 -18.76 20.83
C ASP A 56 2.13 -17.60 20.23
N GLY A 57 1.03 -17.93 19.55
CA GLY A 57 0.16 -16.94 18.93
C GLY A 57 0.82 -16.20 17.77
N GLY A 58 1.70 -16.86 17.04
CA GLY A 58 2.30 -16.35 15.82
C GLY A 58 3.66 -15.65 15.98
N VAL A 59 4.21 -15.53 17.19
CA VAL A 59 5.45 -14.75 17.41
C VAL A 59 6.64 -15.31 16.65
N ALA A 60 6.89 -16.62 16.71
CA ALA A 60 7.98 -17.26 15.95
C ALA A 60 7.78 -17.14 14.44
N SER A 61 6.52 -17.15 13.98
CA SER A 61 6.17 -16.95 12.56
C SER A 61 6.33 -15.51 12.15
N ALA A 62 6.04 -14.54 13.04
CA ALA A 62 6.25 -13.13 12.81
C ALA A 62 7.72 -12.80 12.52
N ALA A 63 8.65 -13.37 13.28
CA ALA A 63 10.08 -13.18 13.05
C ALA A 63 10.51 -13.68 11.64
N ARG A 64 9.98 -14.83 11.22
CA ARG A 64 10.22 -15.36 9.85
C ARG A 64 9.60 -14.48 8.79
N HIS A 65 8.35 -14.03 9.01
CA HIS A 65 7.62 -13.16 8.11
C HIS A 65 8.35 -11.82 7.93
N ARG A 66 8.74 -11.18 9.04
CA ARG A 66 9.57 -9.96 9.01
C ARG A 66 10.84 -10.16 8.19
N LYS A 67 11.56 -11.25 8.40
CA LYS A 67 12.79 -11.53 7.66
C LYS A 67 12.55 -11.59 6.15
N MET A 68 11.46 -12.23 5.71
CA MET A 68 11.08 -12.29 4.29
C MET A 68 10.72 -10.90 3.76
N LEU A 69 9.90 -10.15 4.49
CA LEU A 69 9.50 -8.79 4.06
C LEU A 69 10.71 -7.87 3.93
N VAL A 70 11.59 -7.84 4.94
CA VAL A 70 12.79 -6.98 4.94
C VAL A 70 13.75 -7.37 3.81
N ALA A 71 13.92 -8.66 3.52
CA ALA A 71 14.75 -9.12 2.41
C ALA A 71 14.20 -8.61 1.05
N ASN A 72 12.88 -8.66 0.86
CA ASN A 72 12.24 -8.18 -0.37
C ASN A 72 12.25 -6.64 -0.48
N LEU A 73 12.06 -5.94 0.63
CA LEU A 73 12.23 -4.48 0.70
C LEU A 73 13.66 -4.06 0.38
N SER A 74 14.67 -4.79 0.89
CA SER A 74 16.08 -4.55 0.54
C SER A 74 16.31 -4.71 -0.97
N ARG A 75 15.69 -5.69 -1.60
CA ARG A 75 15.78 -5.89 -3.05
C ARG A 75 15.18 -4.73 -3.85
N CYS A 76 14.03 -4.20 -3.39
CA CYS A 76 13.45 -2.98 -3.97
C CYS A 76 14.37 -1.77 -3.74
N ARG A 77 14.97 -1.67 -2.55
CA ARG A 77 15.94 -0.63 -2.22
C ARG A 77 17.17 -0.68 -3.11
N ASP A 78 17.78 -1.86 -3.27
CA ASP A 78 18.96 -2.05 -4.12
C ASP A 78 18.68 -1.62 -5.57
N ALA A 79 17.49 -1.97 -6.11
CA ALA A 79 17.07 -1.54 -7.44
C ALA A 79 16.90 -0.02 -7.53
N LEU A 80 16.36 0.62 -6.48
CA LEU A 80 16.20 2.07 -6.41
C LEU A 80 17.56 2.79 -6.35
N GLU A 81 18.49 2.29 -5.53
CA GLU A 81 19.84 2.85 -5.41
C GLU A 81 20.65 2.68 -6.70
N GLU A 82 20.59 1.51 -7.34
CA GLU A 82 21.21 1.26 -8.65
C GLU A 82 20.64 2.22 -9.72
N PHE A 83 19.34 2.43 -9.70
CA PHE A 83 18.67 3.32 -10.63
C PHE A 83 18.95 4.81 -10.32
N ALA A 84 19.17 5.20 -9.08
CA ALA A 84 19.44 6.57 -8.62
C ALA A 84 18.46 7.61 -9.23
N PRO A 85 17.17 7.57 -8.87
CA PRO A 85 16.16 8.43 -9.47
C PRO A 85 16.34 9.91 -9.08
N ASP A 86 15.97 10.83 -9.99
CA ASP A 86 15.81 12.25 -9.71
C ASP A 86 14.53 12.52 -8.92
N VAL A 87 13.49 11.69 -9.15
CA VAL A 87 12.20 11.79 -8.48
C VAL A 87 11.54 10.42 -8.35
N VAL A 88 10.82 10.23 -7.25
CA VAL A 88 10.04 9.02 -6.96
C VAL A 88 8.56 9.39 -6.90
N VAL A 89 7.75 8.89 -7.82
CA VAL A 89 6.29 9.01 -7.77
C VAL A 89 5.75 7.83 -6.95
N VAL A 90 4.97 8.11 -5.92
CA VAL A 90 4.44 7.08 -5.02
C VAL A 90 2.92 7.09 -5.05
N TRP A 91 2.31 6.00 -5.52
CA TRP A 91 0.89 5.72 -5.29
C TRP A 91 0.72 5.01 -3.96
N GLY A 92 -0.09 5.60 -3.10
CA GLY A 92 -0.50 5.05 -1.81
C GLY A 92 -1.92 5.48 -1.48
N ASP A 93 -2.53 4.82 -0.53
CA ASP A 93 -3.86 5.20 -0.06
C ASP A 93 -3.79 6.25 1.06
N ASP A 94 -4.94 6.83 1.36
CA ASP A 94 -5.20 7.64 2.55
C ASP A 94 -6.32 6.97 3.33
N GLN A 95 -6.00 6.42 4.50
CA GLN A 95 -6.95 5.71 5.36
C GLN A 95 -7.65 6.64 6.33
N TYR A 96 -8.40 7.63 5.82
CA TYR A 96 -9.07 8.62 6.66
C TYR A 96 -8.07 9.38 7.57
N GLU A 97 -6.87 9.64 7.03
CA GLU A 97 -5.80 10.33 7.75
C GLU A 97 -5.78 11.81 7.38
N ASN A 98 -5.40 12.13 6.16
CA ASN A 98 -5.34 13.49 5.67
C ASN A 98 -6.67 13.94 5.05
N PHE A 99 -7.42 13.02 4.42
CA PHE A 99 -8.75 13.26 3.85
C PHE A 99 -9.83 12.62 4.71
N ARG A 100 -10.84 13.44 5.09
CA ARG A 100 -11.94 13.05 5.96
C ARG A 100 -13.25 13.61 5.38
N GLU A 101 -14.30 13.73 6.21
CA GLU A 101 -15.63 14.17 5.77
C GLU A 101 -15.64 15.51 5.03
N GLU A 102 -14.64 16.35 5.22
CA GLU A 102 -14.55 17.66 4.55
C GLU A 102 -14.31 17.51 3.04
N VAL A 103 -13.52 16.48 2.64
CA VAL A 103 -13.29 16.14 1.25
C VAL A 103 -12.61 14.76 1.14
N ILE A 104 -13.12 13.91 0.26
CA ILE A 104 -12.53 12.61 -0.09
C ILE A 104 -12.36 12.56 -1.60
N PRO A 105 -11.19 12.95 -2.12
CA PRO A 105 -10.93 12.93 -3.55
C PRO A 105 -10.65 11.50 -4.04
N PRO A 106 -11.07 11.10 -5.25
CA PRO A 106 -10.70 9.82 -5.83
C PRO A 106 -9.18 9.70 -6.04
N PHE A 107 -8.53 10.81 -6.40
CA PHE A 107 -7.08 10.94 -6.53
C PHE A 107 -6.64 12.32 -6.06
N CYS A 108 -5.49 12.40 -5.40
CA CYS A 108 -4.91 13.69 -5.03
C CYS A 108 -3.39 13.67 -5.14
N VAL A 109 -2.82 14.65 -5.83
CA VAL A 109 -1.39 14.92 -5.86
C VAL A 109 -1.01 15.79 -4.67
N LEU A 110 -0.08 15.32 -3.83
CA LEU A 110 0.42 16.10 -2.70
C LEU A 110 1.65 16.90 -3.15
N ALA A 111 1.43 18.13 -3.60
CA ALA A 111 2.46 19.03 -4.10
C ALA A 111 3.16 19.77 -2.94
N TYR A 112 3.67 19.00 -1.98
CA TYR A 112 4.31 19.51 -0.78
C TYR A 112 5.81 19.72 -1.00
N GLY A 113 6.40 20.67 -0.26
CA GLY A 113 7.83 20.71 0.00
C GLY A 113 8.22 19.67 1.04
N ASP A 114 9.36 19.88 1.69
CA ASP A 114 9.80 18.97 2.74
C ASP A 114 8.82 18.99 3.92
N VAL A 115 8.51 17.79 4.44
CA VAL A 115 7.57 17.61 5.55
C VAL A 115 8.20 16.69 6.59
N ASP A 116 8.28 17.17 7.83
CA ASP A 116 8.66 16.35 8.97
C ASP A 116 7.48 15.51 9.44
N VAL A 117 7.70 14.22 9.62
CA VAL A 117 6.70 13.24 10.06
C VAL A 117 7.22 12.38 11.21
N HIS A 118 6.29 11.85 12.00
CA HIS A 118 6.59 10.91 13.08
C HIS A 118 6.28 9.49 12.63
N PRO A 119 7.27 8.70 12.17
CA PRO A 119 7.03 7.41 11.53
C PRO A 119 6.42 6.37 12.49
N PHE A 120 6.55 6.57 13.80
CA PHE A 120 6.06 5.64 14.82
C PHE A 120 4.73 6.05 15.45
N GLU A 121 4.10 7.13 14.97
CA GLU A 121 2.84 7.65 15.54
C GLU A 121 1.73 6.58 15.61
N LEU A 122 1.62 5.74 14.58
CA LEU A 122 0.63 4.66 14.56
C LEU A 122 0.93 3.58 15.61
N MET A 123 2.21 3.22 15.80
CA MET A 123 2.63 2.25 16.81
C MET A 123 2.40 2.82 18.22
N THR A 124 2.80 4.06 18.44
CA THR A 124 2.58 4.77 19.72
C THR A 124 1.09 4.80 20.09
N ARG A 125 0.22 5.15 19.15
CA ARG A 125 -1.24 5.15 19.38
C ARG A 125 -1.79 3.75 19.71
N ARG A 126 -1.17 2.69 19.25
CA ARG A 126 -1.53 1.30 19.56
C ARG A 126 -0.89 0.79 20.86
N GLY A 127 0.00 1.56 21.48
CA GLY A 127 0.75 1.15 22.66
C GLY A 127 1.80 0.06 22.36
N SER A 128 2.25 -0.04 21.13
CA SER A 128 3.23 -1.05 20.69
C SER A 128 4.60 -0.41 20.50
N PRO A 129 5.70 -1.05 20.96
CA PRO A 129 7.05 -0.59 20.66
C PRO A 129 7.33 -0.65 19.16
N ASN A 130 8.15 0.28 18.66
CA ASN A 130 8.65 0.18 17.28
C ASN A 130 9.80 -0.83 17.15
N ALA A 131 9.98 -1.40 15.97
CA ALA A 131 10.95 -2.46 15.72
C ALA A 131 12.43 -2.03 15.87
N TRP A 132 12.70 -0.74 15.88
CA TRP A 132 14.06 -0.18 15.99
C TRP A 132 14.42 0.26 17.42
N GLY A 133 13.47 0.24 18.36
CA GLY A 133 13.68 0.72 19.71
C GLY A 133 13.99 2.22 19.81
N LEU A 134 13.57 2.98 18.80
CA LEU A 134 13.78 4.43 18.75
C LEU A 134 12.70 5.17 19.57
N PRO A 135 12.98 6.40 20.02
CA PRO A 135 11.98 7.21 20.73
C PRO A 135 10.72 7.45 19.86
N ASP A 136 9.55 7.47 20.49
CA ASP A 136 8.27 7.77 19.82
C ASP A 136 8.26 9.17 19.18
N THR A 137 9.09 10.08 19.70
CA THR A 137 9.27 11.45 19.18
C THR A 137 10.21 11.51 17.97
N THR A 138 10.73 10.37 17.51
CA THR A 138 11.59 10.33 16.32
C THR A 138 10.89 10.97 15.13
N THR A 139 11.62 11.80 14.42
CA THR A 139 11.16 12.51 13.23
C THR A 139 12.02 12.10 12.03
N ILE A 140 11.39 11.90 10.89
CA ILE A 140 12.06 11.78 9.59
C ILE A 140 11.49 12.84 8.65
N THR A 141 12.31 13.31 7.70
CA THR A 141 11.86 14.27 6.69
C THR A 141 11.49 13.54 5.40
N LEU A 142 10.28 13.78 4.92
CA LEU A 142 9.86 13.44 3.56
C LEU A 142 10.28 14.58 2.63
N HIS A 143 11.19 14.33 1.70
CA HIS A 143 11.66 15.33 0.75
C HIS A 143 10.68 15.44 -0.42
N GLY A 144 9.88 16.49 -0.46
CA GLY A 144 8.89 16.69 -1.52
C GLY A 144 9.49 17.30 -2.79
N GLU A 145 8.77 17.13 -3.92
CA GLU A 145 9.06 17.74 -5.22
C GLU A 145 7.87 18.59 -5.68
N PRO A 146 7.64 19.78 -5.09
CA PRO A 146 6.42 20.57 -5.31
C PRO A 146 6.26 21.06 -6.77
N GLU A 147 7.35 21.43 -7.44
CA GLU A 147 7.28 21.94 -8.81
C GLU A 147 6.99 20.80 -9.82
N GLY A 148 7.60 19.64 -9.64
CA GLY A 148 7.28 18.43 -10.41
C GLY A 148 5.84 17.98 -10.20
N ALA A 149 5.37 18.02 -8.95
CA ALA A 149 4.00 17.68 -8.59
C ALA A 149 2.97 18.63 -9.22
N ARG A 150 3.26 19.94 -9.29
CA ARG A 150 2.39 20.93 -9.96
C ARG A 150 2.33 20.67 -11.46
N ARG A 151 3.48 20.48 -12.11
CA ARG A 151 3.53 20.15 -13.55
C ARG A 151 2.78 18.86 -13.86
N LEU A 152 2.99 17.82 -13.07
CA LEU A 152 2.26 16.56 -13.19
C LEU A 152 0.76 16.78 -13.06
N THR A 153 0.31 17.55 -12.08
CA THR A 153 -1.12 17.84 -11.87
C THR A 153 -1.72 18.55 -13.08
N ASP A 154 -1.05 19.58 -13.59
CA ASP A 154 -1.49 20.35 -14.76
C ASP A 154 -1.61 19.47 -16.01
N ASP A 155 -0.61 18.61 -16.26
CA ASP A 155 -0.62 17.65 -17.37
C ASP A 155 -1.76 16.63 -17.24
N LEU A 156 -1.98 16.09 -16.04
CA LEU A 156 -3.06 15.12 -15.79
C LEU A 156 -4.44 15.76 -15.99
N ILE A 157 -4.65 17.00 -15.54
CA ILE A 157 -5.89 17.75 -15.81
C ILE A 157 -6.07 17.96 -17.31
N GLY A 158 -5.02 18.34 -18.02
CA GLY A 158 -5.03 18.50 -19.47
C GLY A 158 -5.37 17.20 -20.21
N ARG A 159 -5.07 16.04 -19.64
CA ARG A 159 -5.43 14.70 -20.14
C ARG A 159 -6.82 14.23 -19.72
N GLY A 160 -7.61 15.06 -19.04
CA GLY A 160 -8.99 14.76 -18.65
C GLY A 160 -9.11 13.96 -17.34
N PHE A 161 -8.12 14.07 -16.45
CA PHE A 161 -8.24 13.58 -15.07
C PHE A 161 -8.66 14.73 -14.15
N ASP A 162 -9.79 14.57 -13.45
CA ASP A 162 -10.25 15.52 -12.43
C ASP A 162 -9.43 15.33 -11.15
N MET A 163 -8.14 15.75 -11.20
CA MET A 163 -7.20 15.58 -10.10
C MET A 163 -7.46 16.61 -9.00
N ALA A 164 -7.63 16.11 -7.77
CA ALA A 164 -7.39 16.98 -6.62
C ALA A 164 -5.88 17.19 -6.43
N TYR A 165 -5.53 18.30 -5.80
CA TYR A 165 -4.15 18.58 -5.42
C TYR A 165 -4.10 19.41 -4.13
N SER A 166 -3.01 19.25 -3.39
CA SER A 166 -2.82 19.93 -2.11
C SER A 166 -1.40 20.49 -2.01
N TYR A 167 -1.25 21.68 -1.49
CA TYR A 167 0.03 22.36 -1.37
C TYR A 167 0.65 22.26 0.03
N ARG A 168 -0.08 21.74 0.99
CA ARG A 168 0.41 21.58 2.36
C ARG A 168 -0.43 20.57 3.14
N LYS A 169 0.23 19.86 4.05
CA LYS A 169 -0.41 18.98 5.03
C LYS A 169 -1.34 19.79 5.94
N ARG A 170 -2.46 19.22 6.31
CA ARG A 170 -3.30 19.75 7.39
C ARG A 170 -2.53 19.69 8.71
N SER A 171 -2.65 20.72 9.55
CA SER A 171 -1.96 20.80 10.84
C SER A 171 -2.53 19.83 11.88
N ASP A 172 -3.81 19.45 11.72
CA ASP A 172 -4.60 18.61 12.63
C ASP A 172 -4.72 17.15 12.17
N ALA A 173 -3.99 16.77 11.12
CA ALA A 173 -4.05 15.45 10.53
C ALA A 173 -2.65 14.80 10.42
N PRO A 174 -2.55 13.47 10.60
CA PRO A 174 -1.30 12.77 10.28
C PRO A 174 -1.02 12.82 8.78
N PHE A 175 0.20 12.51 8.39
CA PHE A 175 0.53 12.23 7.00
C PHE A 175 0.06 10.81 6.65
N PRO A 176 -0.40 10.53 5.40
CA PRO A 176 -0.80 9.18 5.02
C PRO A 176 0.31 8.17 5.32
N HIS A 177 0.00 7.18 6.16
CA HIS A 177 1.00 6.20 6.59
C HIS A 177 1.53 5.36 5.42
N ALA A 178 0.74 5.19 4.36
CA ALA A 178 1.20 4.53 3.14
C ALA A 178 2.45 5.19 2.55
N ILE A 179 2.53 6.51 2.57
CA ILE A 179 3.69 7.27 2.08
C ILE A 179 4.83 7.25 3.09
N VAL A 180 4.53 7.46 4.38
CA VAL A 180 5.53 7.43 5.47
C VAL A 180 6.22 6.08 5.52
N ASN A 181 5.45 5.00 5.50
CA ASN A 181 5.97 3.64 5.56
C ASN A 181 6.71 3.23 4.28
N THR A 182 6.40 3.82 3.13
CA THR A 182 7.20 3.61 1.91
C THR A 182 8.64 4.03 2.14
N GLN A 183 8.86 5.25 2.66
CA GLN A 183 10.21 5.72 3.00
C GLN A 183 10.83 4.89 4.11
N LEU A 184 10.09 4.67 5.20
CA LEU A 184 10.54 3.90 6.36
C LEU A 184 11.05 2.51 5.97
N PHE A 185 10.33 1.82 5.08
CA PHE A 185 10.62 0.44 4.72
C PHE A 185 11.62 0.31 3.56
N LEU A 186 11.65 1.23 2.61
CA LEU A 186 12.72 1.27 1.62
C LEU A 186 14.08 1.61 2.24
N ASP A 187 14.08 2.21 3.42
CA ASP A 187 15.30 2.44 4.20
C ASP A 187 15.22 1.78 5.60
N TYR A 188 14.74 0.53 5.62
CA TYR A 188 14.41 -0.20 6.85
C TYR A 188 15.57 -0.22 7.87
N SER A 189 16.79 -0.47 7.43
CA SER A 189 17.96 -0.55 8.30
C SER A 189 18.29 0.77 9.03
N ASN A 190 17.84 1.91 8.51
CA ASN A 190 18.06 3.24 9.08
C ASN A 190 16.75 3.89 9.55
N ALA A 191 15.66 3.12 9.69
CA ALA A 191 14.34 3.64 10.06
C ALA A 191 13.88 4.84 9.19
N GLY A 192 14.18 4.82 7.89
CA GLY A 192 13.83 5.87 6.93
C GLY A 192 14.69 7.13 6.97
N ALA A 193 15.67 7.22 7.88
CA ALA A 193 16.42 8.45 8.12
C ALA A 193 17.43 8.79 7.01
N ARG A 194 17.78 7.84 6.14
CA ARG A 194 18.74 8.05 5.03
C ARG A 194 18.07 8.03 3.65
N PHE A 195 16.75 7.98 3.60
CA PHE A 195 16.02 8.07 2.34
C PHE A 195 16.04 9.52 1.83
N ALA A 196 16.91 9.82 0.88
CA ALA A 196 17.18 11.19 0.42
C ALA A 196 16.53 11.53 -0.93
N TYR A 197 15.66 10.66 -1.46
CA TYR A 197 15.00 10.90 -2.76
C TYR A 197 13.84 11.86 -2.61
N ARG A 198 13.65 12.74 -3.62
CA ARG A 198 12.47 13.60 -3.71
C ARG A 198 11.27 12.78 -4.15
N ILE A 199 10.13 13.01 -3.50
CA ILE A 199 8.90 12.25 -3.75
C ILE A 199 7.76 13.15 -4.27
N ILE A 200 6.95 12.58 -5.14
CA ILE A 200 5.63 13.09 -5.52
C ILE A 200 4.60 12.06 -5.08
N PRO A 201 3.95 12.26 -3.92
CA PRO A 201 2.90 11.36 -3.47
C PRO A 201 1.61 11.60 -4.26
N ILE A 202 0.95 10.51 -4.68
CA ILE A 202 -0.39 10.51 -5.25
C ILE A 202 -1.25 9.59 -4.39
N THR A 203 -2.20 10.18 -3.67
CA THR A 203 -3.13 9.35 -2.89
C THR A 203 -4.29 8.87 -3.76
N VAL A 204 -4.65 7.60 -3.57
CA VAL A 204 -5.77 6.94 -4.22
C VAL A 204 -6.82 6.62 -3.15
N ASN A 205 -8.09 6.96 -3.39
CA ASN A 205 -9.18 6.53 -2.53
C ASN A 205 -9.44 5.03 -2.72
N CYS A 206 -8.66 4.21 -2.06
CA CYS A 206 -8.76 2.76 -2.11
C CYS A 206 -9.99 2.23 -1.37
N TYR A 207 -10.45 2.93 -0.34
CA TYR A 207 -11.52 2.46 0.55
C TYR A 207 -12.93 2.74 0.02
N GLY A 208 -13.09 3.67 -0.94
CA GLY A 208 -14.32 3.89 -1.68
C GLY A 208 -15.56 3.97 -0.78
N GLN A 209 -16.46 3.01 -0.92
CA GLN A 209 -17.73 2.97 -0.19
C GLN A 209 -17.60 2.82 1.34
N HIS A 210 -16.43 2.51 1.84
CA HIS A 210 -16.14 2.28 3.26
C HIS A 210 -15.20 3.35 3.88
N ALA A 211 -14.88 4.42 3.13
CA ALA A 211 -13.90 5.42 3.55
C ALA A 211 -14.31 6.11 4.86
N ILE A 212 -15.55 6.59 4.96
CA ILE A 212 -16.06 7.28 6.15
C ILE A 212 -16.57 6.28 7.17
N ALA A 213 -17.43 5.34 6.76
CA ALA A 213 -18.11 4.42 7.66
C ALA A 213 -17.12 3.58 8.49
N ARG A 214 -16.06 3.10 7.86
CA ARG A 214 -15.00 2.33 8.55
C ARG A 214 -13.77 3.17 8.90
N ARG A 215 -13.72 4.44 8.50
CA ARG A 215 -12.58 5.36 8.72
C ARG A 215 -11.23 4.73 8.36
N GLY A 216 -11.22 3.98 7.26
CA GLY A 216 -10.05 3.25 6.80
C GLY A 216 -9.54 2.16 7.75
N GLY A 217 -10.29 1.79 8.79
CA GLY A 217 -9.82 0.96 9.88
C GLY A 217 -10.61 -0.31 10.12
N LEU A 218 -10.20 -0.99 11.17
CA LEU A 218 -10.88 -2.15 11.72
C LEU A 218 -12.25 -1.77 12.29
N ALA A 219 -13.28 -2.51 11.90
CA ALA A 219 -14.60 -2.39 12.47
C ALA A 219 -15.08 -3.76 12.99
N ARG A 220 -15.87 -3.76 14.05
CA ARG A 220 -16.60 -4.92 14.52
C ARG A 220 -17.81 -5.18 13.63
N PHE A 221 -18.25 -6.44 13.49
CA PHE A 221 -19.43 -6.79 12.69
C PHE A 221 -20.68 -6.03 13.15
N ALA A 222 -20.89 -5.85 14.45
CA ALA A 222 -21.99 -5.05 14.98
C ALA A 222 -21.95 -3.57 14.51
N ALA A 223 -20.75 -3.01 14.32
CA ALA A 223 -20.58 -1.61 13.89
C ALA A 223 -20.82 -1.42 12.39
N ILE A 224 -20.71 -2.49 11.59
CA ILE A 224 -20.90 -2.45 10.13
C ILE A 224 -22.23 -3.02 9.67
N ALA A 225 -23.04 -3.61 10.57
CA ALA A 225 -24.33 -4.22 10.25
C ALA A 225 -25.31 -3.24 9.58
N ASP A 226 -25.28 -1.97 10.01
CA ASP A 226 -26.12 -0.88 9.48
C ASP A 226 -25.28 0.19 8.77
N GLU A 227 -24.15 -0.18 8.18
CA GLU A 227 -23.22 0.73 7.54
C GLU A 227 -23.91 1.48 6.38
N ARG A 228 -23.85 2.82 6.43
CA ARG A 228 -24.22 3.64 5.29
C ARG A 228 -23.04 3.77 4.36
N LEU A 229 -23.18 3.21 3.17
CA LEU A 229 -22.12 3.24 2.16
C LEU A 229 -21.88 4.64 1.59
N ASP A 230 -20.62 4.99 1.43
CA ASP A 230 -20.16 6.19 0.76
C ASP A 230 -20.19 6.03 -0.78
N PRO A 231 -19.94 7.10 -1.56
CA PRO A 231 -19.68 6.99 -2.98
C PRO A 231 -18.50 6.05 -3.27
N SER A 232 -18.58 5.34 -4.41
CA SER A 232 -17.51 4.43 -4.84
C SER A 232 -16.19 5.16 -5.09
N GLY A 233 -15.09 4.50 -4.78
CA GLY A 233 -13.74 4.93 -5.21
C GLY A 233 -13.53 4.74 -6.73
N PRO A 234 -12.34 5.07 -7.22
CA PRO A 234 -12.00 4.87 -8.62
C PRO A 234 -11.99 3.37 -8.97
N THR A 235 -12.37 3.05 -10.22
CA THR A 235 -12.32 1.66 -10.70
C THR A 235 -10.89 1.23 -11.01
N PRO A 236 -10.58 -0.10 -11.03
CA PRO A 236 -9.30 -0.62 -11.49
C PRO A 236 -8.88 -0.07 -12.84
N ALA A 237 -9.78 -0.03 -13.83
CA ALA A 237 -9.51 0.54 -15.15
C ALA A 237 -9.16 2.04 -15.08
N ARG A 238 -9.80 2.82 -14.19
CA ARG A 238 -9.48 4.24 -14.03
C ARG A 238 -8.12 4.45 -13.37
N CYS A 239 -7.76 3.61 -12.39
CA CYS A 239 -6.43 3.62 -11.79
C CYS A 239 -5.34 3.23 -12.81
N PHE A 240 -5.59 2.21 -13.62
CA PHE A 240 -4.70 1.81 -14.71
C PHE A 240 -4.49 2.94 -15.72
N ALA A 241 -5.56 3.61 -16.13
CA ALA A 241 -5.50 4.76 -17.03
C ALA A 241 -4.72 5.94 -16.40
N LEU A 242 -4.87 6.19 -15.09
CA LEU A 242 -4.09 7.20 -14.38
C LEU A 242 -2.59 6.88 -14.42
N GLY A 243 -2.22 5.62 -14.19
CA GLY A 243 -0.83 5.19 -14.28
C GLY A 243 -0.22 5.45 -15.65
N ARG A 244 -0.94 5.13 -16.72
CA ARG A 244 -0.52 5.43 -18.11
C ARG A 244 -0.32 6.94 -18.31
N ALA A 245 -1.25 7.76 -17.84
CA ALA A 245 -1.15 9.21 -17.96
C ALA A 245 0.04 9.79 -17.18
N VAL A 246 0.33 9.28 -15.97
CA VAL A 246 1.52 9.67 -15.20
C VAL A 246 2.80 9.31 -15.96
N ALA A 247 2.89 8.12 -16.53
CA ALA A 247 4.05 7.71 -17.33
C ALA A 247 4.27 8.63 -18.54
N GLN A 248 3.19 8.98 -19.24
CA GLN A 248 3.23 9.89 -20.38
C GLN A 248 3.68 11.30 -19.99
N ALA A 249 3.29 11.80 -18.81
CA ALA A 249 3.66 13.13 -18.33
C ALA A 249 5.18 13.31 -18.15
N PHE A 250 5.90 12.22 -17.85
CA PHE A 250 7.35 12.25 -17.67
C PHE A 250 8.14 11.85 -18.92
N ARG A 251 7.52 11.22 -19.92
CA ARG A 251 8.21 10.61 -21.08
C ARG A 251 9.16 11.56 -21.80
N ASP A 252 8.76 12.82 -21.96
CA ASP A 252 9.49 13.83 -22.73
C ASP A 252 10.45 14.66 -21.85
N THR A 253 10.69 14.25 -20.61
CA THR A 253 11.70 14.84 -19.73
C THR A 253 13.06 14.13 -19.88
N ASP A 254 14.09 14.66 -19.24
CA ASP A 254 15.40 14.01 -19.11
C ASP A 254 15.59 13.38 -17.72
N LEU A 255 14.49 13.20 -16.96
CA LEU A 255 14.53 12.72 -15.59
C LEU A 255 14.63 11.18 -15.51
N ARG A 256 15.22 10.72 -14.45
CA ARG A 256 15.17 9.33 -13.98
C ARG A 256 14.02 9.23 -12.97
N VAL A 257 12.96 8.55 -13.34
CA VAL A 257 11.71 8.51 -12.57
C VAL A 257 11.48 7.09 -12.01
N ALA A 258 11.43 6.97 -10.71
CA ALA A 258 10.96 5.74 -10.07
C ALA A 258 9.44 5.84 -9.82
N LEU A 259 8.71 4.82 -10.21
CA LEU A 259 7.26 4.69 -10.09
C LEU A 259 6.96 3.60 -9.05
N VAL A 260 6.37 3.98 -7.92
CA VAL A 260 6.21 3.08 -6.77
C VAL A 260 4.75 2.88 -6.43
N ALA A 261 4.26 1.65 -6.44
CA ALA A 261 3.00 1.28 -5.78
C ALA A 261 3.30 0.75 -4.38
N SER A 262 2.73 1.40 -3.37
CA SER A 262 2.93 1.04 -1.98
C SER A 262 1.61 0.57 -1.37
N SER A 263 1.40 -0.74 -1.32
CA SER A 263 0.25 -1.35 -0.64
C SER A 263 0.38 -2.86 -0.51
N SER A 264 -0.28 -3.42 0.50
CA SER A 264 -0.54 -4.85 0.56
C SER A 264 -1.67 -5.24 -0.39
N TRP A 265 -1.90 -6.53 -0.55
CA TRP A 265 -2.97 -7.06 -1.41
C TRP A 265 -4.22 -7.36 -0.57
N SER A 266 -4.76 -8.58 -0.59
CA SER A 266 -5.94 -8.88 0.23
C SER A 266 -5.66 -8.66 1.73
N HIS A 267 -6.58 -7.97 2.40
CA HIS A 267 -6.57 -7.75 3.86
C HIS A 267 -7.68 -8.54 4.52
N ALA A 268 -7.34 -9.27 5.56
CA ALA A 268 -8.31 -10.02 6.34
C ALA A 268 -9.43 -9.12 6.90
N PHE A 269 -9.09 -7.97 7.49
CA PHE A 269 -10.05 -7.06 8.11
C PHE A 269 -10.99 -6.35 7.13
N LEU A 270 -10.80 -6.52 5.84
CA LEU A 270 -11.62 -5.94 4.77
C LEU A 270 -12.48 -6.97 4.02
N THR A 271 -12.35 -8.26 4.30
CA THR A 271 -13.15 -9.29 3.64
C THR A 271 -14.05 -10.03 4.61
N ASP A 272 -15.37 -9.92 4.40
CA ASP A 272 -16.37 -10.61 5.21
C ASP A 272 -16.41 -12.12 4.93
N LYS A 273 -15.87 -12.58 3.77
CA LYS A 273 -15.82 -13.99 3.36
C LYS A 273 -15.16 -14.90 4.40
N THR A 274 -14.20 -14.37 5.14
CA THR A 274 -13.38 -15.10 6.10
C THR A 274 -13.61 -14.64 7.54
N TRP A 275 -14.71 -13.94 7.81
CA TRP A 275 -14.98 -13.33 9.10
C TRP A 275 -13.85 -12.39 9.58
N HIS A 276 -13.18 -11.70 8.67
CA HIS A 276 -12.01 -10.85 8.96
C HIS A 276 -10.82 -11.63 9.59
N ILE A 277 -10.78 -12.95 9.48
CA ILE A 277 -9.76 -13.79 10.11
C ILE A 277 -8.55 -13.97 9.21
N THR A 278 -8.77 -14.27 7.92
CA THR A 278 -7.69 -14.52 6.95
C THR A 278 -7.86 -13.70 5.68
N PRO A 279 -6.77 -13.31 4.99
CA PRO A 279 -6.86 -12.71 3.66
C PRO A 279 -7.45 -13.67 2.63
N ASP A 280 -8.03 -13.15 1.55
CA ASP A 280 -8.44 -13.95 0.39
C ASP A 280 -7.23 -14.29 -0.50
N THR A 281 -6.41 -15.22 -0.04
CA THR A 281 -5.22 -15.69 -0.77
C THR A 281 -5.56 -16.28 -2.14
N GLY A 282 -6.78 -16.81 -2.31
CA GLY A 282 -7.23 -17.32 -3.61
C GLY A 282 -7.40 -16.21 -4.64
N ALA A 283 -7.99 -15.09 -4.23
CA ALA A 283 -8.12 -13.90 -5.08
C ALA A 283 -6.74 -13.33 -5.45
N ASP A 284 -5.83 -13.22 -4.46
CA ASP A 284 -4.48 -12.71 -4.71
C ASP A 284 -3.70 -13.58 -5.70
N ARG A 285 -3.77 -14.89 -5.58
CA ARG A 285 -3.09 -15.81 -6.53
C ARG A 285 -3.62 -15.65 -7.95
N ARG A 286 -4.94 -15.47 -8.12
CA ARG A 286 -5.52 -15.23 -9.44
C ARG A 286 -5.01 -13.94 -10.07
N LEU A 287 -4.99 -12.86 -9.30
CA LEU A 287 -4.47 -11.58 -9.79
C LEU A 287 -2.95 -11.63 -9.98
N TYR A 288 -2.21 -12.31 -9.10
CA TYR A 288 -0.77 -12.48 -9.26
C TYR A 288 -0.41 -13.20 -10.56
N GLN A 289 -1.21 -14.20 -10.97
CA GLN A 289 -0.98 -14.87 -12.24
C GLN A 289 -1.17 -13.91 -13.43
N LEU A 290 -2.26 -13.12 -13.45
CA LEU A 290 -2.47 -12.10 -14.50
C LEU A 290 -1.33 -11.08 -14.53
N PHE A 291 -0.85 -10.68 -13.36
CA PHE A 291 0.25 -9.75 -13.19
C PHE A 291 1.57 -10.29 -13.78
N VAL A 292 1.95 -11.53 -13.43
CA VAL A 292 3.17 -12.18 -13.91
C VAL A 292 3.11 -12.48 -15.41
N ASP A 293 1.94 -12.90 -15.90
CA ASP A 293 1.69 -13.15 -17.33
C ASP A 293 1.58 -11.86 -18.14
N ARG A 294 1.53 -10.71 -17.48
CA ARG A 294 1.33 -9.39 -18.08
C ARG A 294 0.01 -9.30 -18.87
N ASP A 295 -1.01 -10.05 -18.46
CA ASP A 295 -2.36 -9.98 -19.07
C ASP A 295 -3.08 -8.73 -18.52
N TYR A 296 -2.56 -7.56 -18.91
CA TYR A 296 -3.07 -6.28 -18.43
C TYR A 296 -4.46 -5.95 -18.93
N GLU A 297 -4.93 -6.60 -19.98
CA GLU A 297 -6.31 -6.49 -20.45
C GLU A 297 -7.27 -7.08 -19.40
N LYS A 298 -7.04 -8.32 -18.94
CA LYS A 298 -7.84 -8.93 -17.90
C LYS A 298 -7.60 -8.29 -16.54
N TRP A 299 -6.34 -7.87 -16.25
CA TRP A 299 -6.00 -7.18 -15.03
C TRP A 299 -6.85 -5.92 -14.84
N GLN A 300 -6.84 -4.98 -15.79
CA GLN A 300 -7.61 -3.73 -15.71
C GLN A 300 -9.13 -3.93 -15.76
N ALA A 301 -9.60 -5.05 -16.33
CA ALA A 301 -11.01 -5.42 -16.40
C ALA A 301 -11.55 -6.01 -15.07
N THR A 302 -10.70 -6.15 -14.03
CA THR A 302 -11.14 -6.61 -12.70
C THR A 302 -12.26 -5.71 -12.19
N ALA A 303 -13.38 -6.31 -11.77
CA ALA A 303 -14.51 -5.54 -11.30
C ALA A 303 -14.25 -4.98 -9.89
N SER A 304 -14.68 -3.74 -9.63
CA SER A 304 -14.53 -3.10 -8.32
C SER A 304 -15.15 -3.92 -7.18
N ARG A 305 -16.29 -4.60 -7.44
CA ARG A 305 -16.91 -5.47 -6.44
C ARG A 305 -16.01 -6.65 -6.03
N ASP A 306 -15.27 -7.22 -6.98
CA ASP A 306 -14.39 -8.37 -6.71
C ASP A 306 -13.20 -7.93 -5.84
N ILE A 307 -12.71 -6.69 -6.05
CA ILE A 307 -11.69 -6.03 -5.23
C ILE A 307 -12.20 -5.84 -3.80
N VAL A 308 -13.41 -5.29 -3.65
CA VAL A 308 -14.03 -5.04 -2.34
C VAL A 308 -14.31 -6.37 -1.62
N ASP A 309 -14.97 -7.32 -2.28
CA ASP A 309 -15.33 -8.62 -1.69
C ASP A 309 -14.11 -9.41 -1.19
N SER A 310 -12.96 -9.24 -1.84
CA SER A 310 -11.72 -9.96 -1.49
C SER A 310 -10.79 -9.17 -0.56
N GLY A 311 -11.23 -8.01 -0.07
CA GLY A 311 -10.40 -7.16 0.80
C GLY A 311 -9.15 -6.61 0.10
N GLN A 312 -9.19 -6.49 -1.23
CA GLN A 312 -8.07 -6.06 -2.08
C GLN A 312 -8.09 -4.54 -2.37
N HIS A 313 -8.72 -3.76 -1.52
CA HIS A 313 -8.97 -2.32 -1.71
C HIS A 313 -7.72 -1.55 -2.13
N GLU A 314 -6.61 -1.77 -1.45
CA GLU A 314 -5.36 -1.04 -1.70
C GLU A 314 -4.65 -1.46 -3.00
N MET A 315 -5.08 -2.54 -3.65
CA MET A 315 -4.53 -2.94 -4.95
C MET A 315 -4.76 -1.89 -6.05
N LEU A 316 -5.66 -0.92 -5.84
CA LEU A 316 -5.83 0.20 -6.76
C LEU A 316 -4.50 0.96 -7.01
N ASN A 317 -3.60 1.00 -6.04
CA ASN A 317 -2.24 1.54 -6.21
C ASN A 317 -1.42 0.69 -7.21
N TRP A 318 -1.56 -0.63 -7.19
CA TRP A 318 -0.89 -1.52 -8.13
C TRP A 318 -1.47 -1.41 -9.55
N PHE A 319 -2.78 -1.12 -9.68
CA PHE A 319 -3.37 -0.81 -10.99
C PHE A 319 -2.77 0.46 -11.59
N CYS A 320 -2.43 1.47 -10.78
CA CYS A 320 -1.70 2.64 -11.26
C CYS A 320 -0.29 2.26 -11.74
N LEU A 321 0.47 1.51 -10.96
CA LEU A 321 1.80 1.06 -11.35
C LEU A 321 1.78 0.24 -12.64
N THR A 322 0.89 -0.74 -12.73
CA THR A 322 0.82 -1.61 -13.90
C THR A 322 0.39 -0.86 -15.15
N GLY A 323 -0.47 0.16 -15.02
CA GLY A 323 -0.80 1.06 -16.13
C GLY A 323 0.41 1.84 -16.63
N ALA A 324 1.25 2.34 -15.72
CA ALA A 324 2.49 3.03 -16.10
C ALA A 324 3.51 2.07 -16.72
N VAL A 325 3.67 0.88 -16.17
CA VAL A 325 4.54 -0.18 -16.69
C VAL A 325 4.14 -0.60 -18.11
N ASP A 326 2.85 -0.79 -18.35
CA ASP A 326 2.31 -1.11 -19.68
C ASP A 326 2.60 0.00 -20.70
N GLU A 327 2.32 1.25 -20.34
CA GLU A 327 2.56 2.41 -21.19
C GLU A 327 4.02 2.59 -21.59
N LEU A 328 4.94 2.27 -20.66
CA LEU A 328 6.38 2.41 -20.86
C LEU A 328 7.04 1.16 -21.45
N GLY A 329 6.33 0.04 -21.52
CA GLY A 329 6.88 -1.23 -21.97
C GLY A 329 7.94 -1.79 -21.03
N LEU A 330 7.89 -1.46 -19.73
CA LEU A 330 8.86 -2.00 -18.76
C LEU A 330 8.67 -3.51 -18.59
N GLU A 331 9.77 -4.20 -18.38
CA GLU A 331 9.79 -5.65 -18.19
C GLU A 331 9.82 -6.00 -16.71
N LEU A 332 9.03 -7.03 -16.31
CA LEU A 332 9.06 -7.58 -14.96
C LEU A 332 10.40 -8.31 -14.76
N SER A 333 11.30 -7.68 -14.05
CA SER A 333 12.61 -8.24 -13.73
C SER A 333 12.54 -9.26 -12.58
N TRP A 334 11.64 -9.03 -11.63
CA TRP A 334 11.43 -9.90 -10.49
C TRP A 334 10.11 -9.58 -9.78
N SER A 335 9.48 -10.62 -9.23
CA SER A 335 8.34 -10.45 -8.30
C SER A 335 8.27 -11.60 -7.31
N GLU A 336 7.65 -11.35 -6.15
CA GLU A 336 7.35 -12.35 -5.13
C GLU A 336 6.05 -12.02 -4.41
N LEU A 337 5.15 -13.00 -4.30
CA LEU A 337 3.93 -12.92 -3.51
C LEU A 337 4.13 -13.69 -2.21
N ILE A 338 4.15 -12.99 -1.08
CA ILE A 338 4.22 -13.56 0.27
C ILE A 338 2.82 -13.66 0.83
N THR A 339 2.37 -14.89 1.06
CA THR A 339 1.05 -15.15 1.65
C THR A 339 1.15 -15.44 3.15
N THR A 340 0.09 -15.13 3.89
CA THR A 340 -0.05 -15.38 5.32
C THR A 340 -1.51 -15.62 5.65
N ASP A 341 -1.76 -16.46 6.64
CA ASP A 341 -3.11 -16.63 7.21
C ASP A 341 -3.29 -15.79 8.49
N VAL A 342 -2.18 -15.36 9.14
CA VAL A 342 -2.18 -14.73 10.48
C VAL A 342 -1.91 -13.24 10.46
N PHE A 343 -1.04 -12.76 9.54
CA PHE A 343 -0.54 -11.38 9.57
C PHE A 343 -1.35 -10.43 8.69
N ASN A 344 -2.66 -10.51 8.79
CA ASN A 344 -3.67 -9.62 8.24
C ASN A 344 -3.73 -9.49 6.71
N SER A 345 -2.61 -9.45 6.00
CA SER A 345 -2.63 -9.19 4.55
C SER A 345 -1.56 -9.97 3.82
N ASN A 346 -1.81 -10.29 2.56
CA ASN A 346 -0.77 -10.78 1.67
C ASN A 346 0.05 -9.60 1.13
N LYS A 347 1.31 -9.83 0.82
CA LYS A 347 2.25 -8.80 0.36
C LYS A 347 2.87 -9.23 -0.96
N CYS A 348 2.88 -8.33 -1.93
CA CYS A 348 3.57 -8.54 -3.18
C CYS A 348 4.71 -7.54 -3.34
N PHE A 349 5.78 -8.00 -3.96
CA PHE A 349 6.94 -7.18 -4.32
C PHE A 349 7.24 -7.38 -5.79
N ALA A 350 7.67 -6.32 -6.45
CA ALA A 350 8.05 -6.38 -7.86
C ALA A 350 9.07 -5.31 -8.23
N VAL A 351 9.91 -5.64 -9.18
CA VAL A 351 10.85 -4.72 -9.84
C VAL A 351 10.64 -4.81 -11.34
N PHE A 352 10.37 -3.66 -11.96
CA PHE A 352 10.28 -3.50 -13.41
C PHE A 352 11.41 -2.63 -13.91
N LYS A 353 12.07 -3.05 -14.97
CA LYS A 353 13.19 -2.32 -15.59
C LYS A 353 12.91 -2.10 -17.08
N GLU A 354 13.58 -1.12 -17.67
CA GLU A 354 13.63 -0.98 -19.12
C GLU A 354 14.24 -2.25 -19.74
N GLY A 355 13.65 -2.72 -20.82
CA GLY A 355 14.22 -3.85 -21.57
C GLY A 355 15.62 -3.48 -22.03
N GLY A 356 16.61 -4.36 -21.82
CA GLY A 356 17.93 -4.16 -22.37
C GLY A 356 17.85 -4.05 -23.88
N SER A 357 18.47 -3.02 -24.46
CA SER A 357 18.67 -2.95 -25.91
C SER A 357 19.41 -4.23 -26.32
N ARG A 358 18.70 -5.12 -27.05
CA ARG A 358 19.30 -6.28 -27.70
C ARG A 358 20.23 -5.85 -28.79
#